data_f77692b91927b92a861dae75432e3960
#
_entry.id   f77692b91927b92a861dae75432e3960
#
_cell.length_a   1.000
_cell.length_b   1.000
_cell.length_c   1.000
_cell.angle_alpha   90.00
_cell.angle_beta   90.00
_cell.angle_gamma   90.00
#
_symmetry.space_group_name_H-M   'P 1'
#
loop_
_entity.id
_entity.type
_entity.pdbx_description
1 polymer ?
#
loop_
_entity_poly.entity_id
_entity_poly.type
_entity_poly.pdbx_seq_one_letter_code
_entity_poly.pdbx_strand_id
1 'polypeptide(L)'
;MAQLYAKSCLDQNLRSLEEWKQDAFTQFGEMVGDEADTFPCVPGRQGFFLDHLRYGFVGDLRGDGAVNELAELLKEYQGCAKQTGQYASFICFFETPQDLKESPIEEFEQQFWSLLQRLHQKDEVPWPAEIPLDPHHHEWEYCFHGEAYFILCSTPAHKLRKSRHFPYVMMAFQPRWVFEKLNGSTKFGQKMSQLVRKRLKAYDQVDVHPSLKWYGDPTNHEWKQYFLSDDEAEKPASAKCPFTALKNMMKL
;
A
#
# COMPACT_ATOMS: atom_id res chain seq x y z
N MET A 1 3.30 22.55 -1.90
CA MET A 1 3.50 21.50 -2.94
C MET A 1 3.91 20.23 -2.23
N ALA A 2 3.32 19.10 -2.59
CA ALA A 2 3.74 17.80 -2.08
C ALA A 2 5.20 17.54 -2.50
N GLN A 3 5.97 16.88 -1.65
CA GLN A 3 7.39 16.59 -1.88
C GLN A 3 7.67 15.13 -1.56
N LEU A 4 8.41 14.47 -2.45
CA LEU A 4 8.88 13.11 -2.25
C LEU A 4 10.21 13.12 -1.48
N TYR A 5 10.32 12.28 -0.46
CA TYR A 5 11.50 12.22 0.41
C TYR A 5 12.17 10.85 0.36
N ALA A 6 13.50 10.84 0.40
CA ALA A 6 14.27 9.68 0.83
C ALA A 6 14.35 9.65 2.37
N LYS A 7 14.60 8.48 2.97
CA LYS A 7 14.80 8.34 4.41
C LYS A 7 15.96 9.21 4.90
N SER A 8 17.09 9.16 4.21
CA SER A 8 18.27 9.97 4.53
C SER A 8 17.99 11.48 4.54
N CYS A 9 17.07 11.96 3.70
CA CYS A 9 16.65 13.36 3.70
C CYS A 9 15.77 13.67 4.94
N LEU A 10 14.82 12.79 5.28
CA LEU A 10 13.98 12.95 6.47
C LEU A 10 14.78 12.88 7.75
N ASP A 11 15.73 11.96 7.89
CA ASP A 11 16.60 11.84 9.06
C ASP A 11 17.35 13.16 9.37
N GLN A 12 17.67 13.96 8.34
CA GLN A 12 18.38 15.24 8.49
C GLN A 12 17.44 16.42 8.74
N ASN A 13 16.26 16.40 8.17
CA ASN A 13 15.37 17.57 8.09
C ASN A 13 14.00 17.36 8.77
N LEU A 14 13.80 16.27 9.49
CA LEU A 14 12.49 15.90 10.05
C LEU A 14 11.87 17.03 10.88
N ARG A 15 12.68 17.72 11.68
CA ARG A 15 12.23 18.81 12.56
C ARG A 15 11.68 20.05 11.82
N SER A 16 11.89 20.16 10.52
CA SER A 16 11.36 21.25 9.70
C SER A 16 9.93 21.00 9.22
N LEU A 17 9.44 19.77 9.37
CA LEU A 17 8.10 19.38 8.94
C LEU A 17 7.06 19.71 10.02
N GLU A 18 5.80 19.67 9.64
CA GLU A 18 4.67 19.73 10.58
C GLU A 18 4.71 18.56 11.57
N GLU A 19 4.21 18.80 12.79
CA GLU A 19 4.30 17.87 13.91
C GLU A 19 3.76 16.47 13.58
N TRP A 20 2.59 16.39 12.94
CA TRP A 20 2.02 15.10 12.57
C TRP A 20 2.87 14.32 11.55
N LYS A 21 3.58 15.02 10.65
CA LYS A 21 4.49 14.41 9.68
C LYS A 21 5.73 13.83 10.37
N GLN A 22 6.25 14.59 11.34
CA GLN A 22 7.36 14.13 12.18
C GLN A 22 6.95 12.87 12.95
N ASP A 23 5.79 12.90 13.58
CA ASP A 23 5.26 11.79 14.37
C ASP A 23 5.01 10.56 13.48
N ALA A 24 4.33 10.72 12.34
CA ALA A 24 4.06 9.62 11.42
C ALA A 24 5.35 8.92 10.92
N PHE A 25 6.36 9.68 10.53
CA PHE A 25 7.63 9.10 10.08
C PHE A 25 8.39 8.41 11.23
N THR A 26 8.39 9.01 12.42
CA THR A 26 9.04 8.43 13.61
C THR A 26 8.39 7.11 13.99
N GLN A 27 7.06 7.07 14.11
CA GLN A 27 6.32 5.84 14.45
C GLN A 27 6.49 4.75 13.38
N PHE A 28 6.55 5.12 12.09
CA PHE A 28 6.86 4.17 11.03
C PHE A 28 8.26 3.56 11.20
N GLY A 29 9.25 4.40 11.49
CA GLY A 29 10.62 3.94 11.75
C GLY A 29 10.72 3.00 12.95
N GLU A 30 10.03 3.32 14.05
CA GLU A 30 9.93 2.47 15.24
C GLU A 30 9.26 1.14 14.91
N MET A 31 8.11 1.16 14.23
CA MET A 31 7.37 -0.06 13.86
C MET A 31 8.20 -0.99 12.96
N VAL A 32 8.83 -0.45 11.92
CA VAL A 32 9.58 -1.26 10.94
C VAL A 32 10.95 -1.65 11.48
N GLY A 33 11.54 -0.82 12.33
CA GLY A 33 12.86 -1.02 12.94
C GLY A 33 12.86 -1.94 14.15
N ASP A 34 11.72 -2.22 14.78
CA ASP A 34 11.65 -3.02 15.99
C ASP A 34 12.27 -4.41 15.78
N GLU A 35 13.22 -4.76 16.64
CA GLU A 35 13.90 -6.06 16.63
C GLU A 35 13.23 -7.05 17.58
N ALA A 36 12.58 -6.57 18.64
CA ALA A 36 11.91 -7.41 19.61
C ALA A 36 10.55 -7.91 19.08
N ASP A 37 9.80 -7.02 18.40
CA ASP A 37 8.55 -7.34 17.73
C ASP A 37 8.67 -7.08 16.23
N THR A 38 9.37 -7.99 15.56
CA THR A 38 9.81 -7.82 14.18
C THR A 38 8.66 -7.70 13.20
N PHE A 39 8.53 -6.52 12.55
CA PHE A 39 7.54 -6.28 11.50
C PHE A 39 7.60 -7.35 10.40
N PRO A 40 6.45 -7.94 9.99
CA PRO A 40 6.44 -9.17 9.21
C PRO A 40 6.91 -9.02 7.76
N CYS A 41 6.74 -7.84 7.13
CA CYS A 41 7.15 -7.62 5.75
C CYS A 41 8.68 -7.51 5.62
N VAL A 42 9.33 -8.62 5.26
CA VAL A 42 10.79 -8.67 5.10
C VAL A 42 11.29 -7.72 4.02
N PRO A 43 10.70 -7.66 2.80
CA PRO A 43 11.10 -6.68 1.79
C PRO A 43 10.93 -5.24 2.26
N GLY A 44 9.84 -4.92 2.96
CA GLY A 44 9.59 -3.58 3.50
C GLY A 44 10.68 -3.17 4.52
N ARG A 45 11.04 -4.06 5.44
CA ARG A 45 12.15 -3.81 6.39
C ARG A 45 13.48 -3.59 5.67
N GLN A 46 13.81 -4.44 4.71
CA GLN A 46 15.05 -4.29 3.94
C GLN A 46 15.04 -2.98 3.16
N GLY A 47 13.92 -2.61 2.56
CA GLY A 47 13.76 -1.35 1.87
C GLY A 47 13.98 -0.14 2.77
N PHE A 48 13.47 -0.19 4.02
CA PHE A 48 13.68 0.85 5.02
C PHE A 48 15.16 1.02 5.41
N PHE A 49 15.85 -0.06 5.75
CA PHE A 49 17.24 0.00 6.17
C PHE A 49 18.23 0.34 5.05
N LEU A 50 17.89 0.01 3.80
CA LEU A 50 18.70 0.27 2.62
C LEU A 50 18.37 1.60 1.92
N ASP A 51 17.46 2.41 2.47
CA ASP A 51 16.96 3.66 1.87
C ASP A 51 16.36 3.47 0.45
N HIS A 52 15.72 2.30 0.22
CA HIS A 52 15.02 2.01 -1.02
C HIS A 52 13.60 2.56 -1.04
N LEU A 53 13.06 2.98 0.11
CA LEU A 53 11.71 3.53 0.21
C LEU A 53 11.73 5.02 -0.12
N ARG A 54 10.59 5.51 -0.58
CA ARG A 54 10.31 6.94 -0.70
C ARG A 54 9.09 7.27 0.13
N TYR A 55 9.01 8.50 0.61
CA TYR A 55 8.01 8.94 1.57
C TYR A 55 7.33 10.19 1.08
N GLY A 56 6.02 10.28 1.31
CA GLY A 56 5.23 11.46 1.05
C GLY A 56 4.20 11.69 2.15
N PHE A 57 3.79 12.95 2.29
CA PHE A 57 2.79 13.38 3.26
C PHE A 57 1.71 14.14 2.52
N VAL A 58 0.47 13.73 2.73
CA VAL A 58 -0.72 14.20 2.02
C VAL A 58 -1.75 14.64 3.06
N GLY A 59 -2.55 15.62 2.76
CA GLY A 59 -3.65 16.06 3.61
C GLY A 59 -4.71 14.98 3.82
N ASP A 60 -5.84 15.34 4.44
CA ASP A 60 -6.95 14.42 4.70
C ASP A 60 -7.42 13.73 3.41
N LEU A 61 -7.40 12.39 3.38
CA LEU A 61 -7.75 11.58 2.20
C LEU A 61 -9.16 11.82 1.66
N ARG A 62 -10.05 12.39 2.46
CA ARG A 62 -11.42 12.74 2.06
C ARG A 62 -11.46 13.96 1.13
N GLY A 63 -10.44 14.82 1.18
CA GLY A 63 -10.35 16.05 0.41
C GLY A 63 -9.83 15.86 -1.02
N ASP A 64 -10.25 16.74 -1.93
CA ASP A 64 -9.74 16.74 -3.32
C ASP A 64 -8.28 17.19 -3.40
N GLY A 65 -7.81 17.98 -2.43
CA GLY A 65 -6.40 18.34 -2.31
C GLY A 65 -5.49 17.13 -2.17
N ALA A 66 -5.91 16.16 -1.34
CA ALA A 66 -5.17 14.92 -1.13
C ALA A 66 -5.00 14.09 -2.40
N VAL A 67 -6.02 14.07 -3.28
CA VAL A 67 -5.93 13.36 -4.57
C VAL A 67 -4.87 14.01 -5.48
N ASN A 68 -4.85 15.34 -5.53
CA ASN A 68 -3.88 16.07 -6.36
C ASN A 68 -2.45 15.88 -5.82
N GLU A 69 -2.26 15.99 -4.50
CA GLU A 69 -0.95 15.78 -3.85
C GLU A 69 -0.44 14.34 -4.08
N LEU A 70 -1.31 13.35 -3.91
CA LEU A 70 -0.96 11.94 -4.14
C LEU A 70 -0.61 11.68 -5.60
N ALA A 71 -1.35 12.27 -6.55
CA ALA A 71 -1.07 12.15 -7.97
C ALA A 71 0.32 12.72 -8.34
N GLU A 72 0.66 13.90 -7.81
CA GLU A 72 1.99 14.52 -8.02
C GLU A 72 3.10 13.63 -7.45
N LEU A 73 2.94 13.13 -6.21
CA LEU A 73 3.92 12.27 -5.56
C LEU A 73 4.12 10.94 -6.30
N LEU A 74 3.04 10.32 -6.80
CA LEU A 74 3.15 9.07 -7.56
C LEU A 74 3.81 9.29 -8.92
N LYS A 75 3.55 10.41 -9.60
CA LYS A 75 4.25 10.78 -10.84
C LYS A 75 5.75 10.96 -10.59
N GLU A 76 6.12 11.68 -9.52
CA GLU A 76 7.52 11.87 -9.13
C GLU A 76 8.18 10.53 -8.76
N TYR A 77 7.48 9.71 -7.96
CA TYR A 77 7.97 8.40 -7.56
C TYR A 77 8.20 7.47 -8.77
N GLN A 78 7.25 7.39 -9.68
CA GLN A 78 7.37 6.57 -10.90
C GLN A 78 8.63 6.95 -11.70
N GLY A 79 8.96 8.24 -11.77
CA GLY A 79 10.17 8.73 -12.45
C GLY A 79 11.49 8.28 -11.80
N CYS A 80 11.49 7.94 -10.51
CA CYS A 80 12.71 7.55 -9.78
C CYS A 80 12.70 6.12 -9.20
N ALA A 81 11.57 5.43 -9.19
CA ALA A 81 11.40 4.15 -8.48
C ALA A 81 12.46 3.09 -8.84
N LYS A 82 12.79 2.95 -10.12
CA LYS A 82 13.78 1.96 -10.59
C LYS A 82 15.20 2.22 -10.09
N GLN A 83 15.52 3.47 -9.74
CA GLN A 83 16.81 3.88 -9.21
C GLN A 83 16.90 3.76 -7.68
N THR A 84 15.77 3.61 -6.97
CA THR A 84 15.78 3.53 -5.50
C THR A 84 16.30 2.21 -4.98
N GLY A 85 16.10 1.10 -5.71
CA GLY A 85 16.62 -0.23 -5.35
C GLY A 85 15.61 -1.36 -5.55
N GLN A 86 16.04 -2.57 -5.20
CA GLN A 86 15.25 -3.79 -5.44
C GLN A 86 13.99 -3.93 -4.57
N TYR A 87 13.90 -3.19 -3.46
CA TYR A 87 12.77 -3.18 -2.54
C TYR A 87 12.01 -1.84 -2.61
N ALA A 88 11.98 -1.23 -3.79
CA ALA A 88 11.32 0.04 -4.01
C ALA A 88 9.86 0.03 -3.55
N SER A 89 9.47 1.01 -2.77
CA SER A 89 8.08 1.26 -2.38
C SER A 89 7.90 2.73 -2.04
N PHE A 90 6.74 3.29 -2.35
CA PHE A 90 6.35 4.62 -1.92
C PHE A 90 5.40 4.51 -0.72
N ILE A 91 5.78 5.09 0.40
CA ILE A 91 5.00 5.14 1.63
C ILE A 91 4.37 6.52 1.73
N CYS A 92 3.05 6.56 1.65
CA CYS A 92 2.26 7.78 1.74
C CYS A 92 1.53 7.83 3.08
N PHE A 93 1.79 8.87 3.87
CA PHE A 93 1.07 9.16 5.10
C PHE A 93 0.03 10.23 4.84
N PHE A 94 -1.16 10.03 5.37
CA PHE A 94 -2.26 10.99 5.27
C PHE A 94 -2.51 11.64 6.62
N GLU A 95 -2.68 12.94 6.60
CA GLU A 95 -3.23 13.63 7.78
C GLU A 95 -4.54 12.95 8.16
N THR A 96 -4.63 12.55 9.42
CA THR A 96 -5.78 11.78 9.90
C THR A 96 -6.37 12.52 11.09
N PRO A 97 -7.33 13.44 10.86
CA PRO A 97 -7.99 14.18 11.91
C PRO A 97 -8.70 13.28 12.93
N GLN A 98 -8.98 13.81 14.12
CA GLN A 98 -9.53 13.02 15.22
C GLN A 98 -10.86 12.36 14.87
N ASP A 99 -11.74 13.06 14.17
CA ASP A 99 -13.03 12.53 13.72
C ASP A 99 -12.86 11.32 12.79
N LEU A 100 -11.85 11.34 11.92
CA LEU A 100 -11.52 10.21 11.07
C LEU A 100 -10.87 9.07 11.87
N LYS A 101 -9.99 9.36 12.83
CA LYS A 101 -9.37 8.32 13.67
C LYS A 101 -10.39 7.48 14.44
N GLU A 102 -11.55 8.06 14.77
CA GLU A 102 -12.65 7.40 15.49
C GLU A 102 -13.61 6.64 14.58
N SER A 103 -13.43 6.74 13.26
CA SER A 103 -14.26 6.03 12.29
C SER A 103 -14.10 4.51 12.35
N PRO A 104 -15.15 3.74 12.03
CA PRO A 104 -15.05 2.29 11.90
C PRO A 104 -14.22 1.87 10.69
N ILE A 105 -13.74 0.63 10.69
CA ILE A 105 -12.85 0.11 9.64
C ILE A 105 -13.49 0.11 8.26
N GLU A 106 -14.80 -0.07 8.18
CA GLU A 106 -15.58 -0.06 6.93
C GLU A 106 -15.57 1.32 6.27
N GLU A 107 -15.57 2.39 7.07
CA GLU A 107 -15.46 3.74 6.54
C GLU A 107 -14.08 3.98 5.94
N PHE A 108 -13.01 3.52 6.59
CA PHE A 108 -11.66 3.57 6.01
C PHE A 108 -11.57 2.79 4.70
N GLU A 109 -12.21 1.62 4.61
CA GLU A 109 -12.27 0.87 3.35
C GLU A 109 -12.97 1.65 2.24
N GLN A 110 -14.09 2.30 2.55
CA GLN A 110 -14.83 3.13 1.59
C GLN A 110 -13.99 4.31 1.12
N GLN A 111 -13.34 5.02 2.05
CA GLN A 111 -12.46 6.16 1.74
C GLN A 111 -11.24 5.73 0.90
N PHE A 112 -10.63 4.60 1.23
CA PHE A 112 -9.53 4.02 0.46
C PHE A 112 -9.93 3.80 -1.01
N TRP A 113 -11.03 3.12 -1.26
CA TRP A 113 -11.49 2.84 -2.62
C TRP A 113 -11.96 4.10 -3.35
N SER A 114 -12.60 5.02 -2.64
CA SER A 114 -12.99 6.32 -3.18
C SER A 114 -11.76 7.13 -3.63
N LEU A 115 -10.72 7.15 -2.80
CA LEU A 115 -9.46 7.84 -3.14
C LEU A 115 -8.84 7.25 -4.42
N LEU A 116 -8.75 5.92 -4.53
CA LEU A 116 -8.18 5.27 -5.72
C LEU A 116 -9.01 5.56 -6.98
N GLN A 117 -10.34 5.63 -6.87
CA GLN A 117 -11.19 5.99 -7.99
C GLN A 117 -10.98 7.44 -8.44
N ARG A 118 -10.93 8.37 -7.48
CA ARG A 118 -10.66 9.80 -7.76
C ARG A 118 -9.25 10.00 -8.33
N LEU A 119 -8.26 9.26 -7.82
CA LEU A 119 -6.89 9.28 -8.33
C LEU A 119 -6.83 8.80 -9.78
N HIS A 120 -7.50 7.70 -10.12
CA HIS A 120 -7.57 7.21 -11.50
C HIS A 120 -8.20 8.23 -12.46
N GLN A 121 -9.19 9.01 -12.01
CA GLN A 121 -9.79 10.08 -12.82
C GLN A 121 -8.82 11.25 -13.12
N LYS A 122 -7.74 11.36 -12.36
CA LYS A 122 -6.65 12.34 -12.59
C LYS A 122 -5.53 11.79 -13.45
N ASP A 123 -5.58 10.50 -13.78
CA ASP A 123 -4.55 9.89 -14.61
C ASP A 123 -4.69 10.33 -16.07
N GLU A 124 -3.63 10.93 -16.59
CA GLU A 124 -3.55 11.39 -17.98
C GLU A 124 -2.91 10.33 -18.90
N VAL A 125 -2.36 9.27 -18.30
CA VAL A 125 -1.73 8.16 -19.03
C VAL A 125 -2.75 7.04 -19.21
N PRO A 126 -2.89 6.46 -20.40
CA PRO A 126 -3.79 5.34 -20.63
C PRO A 126 -3.44 4.14 -19.73
N TRP A 127 -4.46 3.37 -19.37
CA TRP A 127 -4.27 2.09 -18.66
C TRP A 127 -3.34 1.18 -19.45
N PRO A 128 -2.30 0.56 -18.82
CA PRO A 128 -1.36 -0.32 -19.49
C PRO A 128 -2.06 -1.47 -20.20
N ALA A 129 -1.72 -1.71 -21.47
CA ALA A 129 -2.39 -2.71 -22.29
C ALA A 129 -2.17 -4.17 -21.79
N GLU A 130 -1.07 -4.38 -21.07
CA GLU A 130 -0.70 -5.67 -20.47
C GLU A 130 -1.46 -5.97 -19.16
N ILE A 131 -2.14 -4.99 -18.58
CA ILE A 131 -2.91 -5.17 -17.34
C ILE A 131 -4.40 -5.29 -17.69
N PRO A 132 -5.06 -6.39 -17.34
CA PRO A 132 -6.49 -6.57 -17.60
C PRO A 132 -7.33 -5.42 -17.02
N LEU A 133 -8.39 -5.03 -17.73
CA LEU A 133 -9.34 -4.02 -17.23
C LEU A 133 -10.31 -4.60 -16.18
N ASP A 134 -10.56 -5.92 -16.23
CA ASP A 134 -11.48 -6.59 -15.32
C ASP A 134 -10.80 -6.93 -13.99
N PRO A 135 -11.23 -6.35 -12.86
CA PRO A 135 -10.68 -6.68 -11.55
C PRO A 135 -10.87 -8.14 -11.11
N HIS A 136 -11.72 -8.90 -11.80
CA HIS A 136 -11.87 -10.34 -11.56
C HIS A 136 -10.79 -11.18 -12.27
N HIS A 137 -9.98 -10.58 -13.13
CA HIS A 137 -8.81 -11.24 -13.69
C HIS A 137 -7.69 -11.29 -12.64
N HIS A 138 -7.03 -12.43 -12.50
CA HIS A 138 -6.01 -12.65 -11.47
C HIS A 138 -4.73 -11.80 -11.65
N GLU A 139 -4.50 -11.28 -12.86
CA GLU A 139 -3.38 -10.37 -13.16
C GLU A 139 -3.76 -8.90 -13.07
N TRP A 140 -5.01 -8.58 -12.67
CA TRP A 140 -5.41 -7.20 -12.47
C TRP A 140 -4.69 -6.59 -11.28
N GLU A 141 -4.14 -5.42 -11.48
CA GLU A 141 -3.57 -4.55 -10.46
C GLU A 141 -3.99 -3.11 -10.69
N TYR A 142 -4.04 -2.32 -9.64
CA TYR A 142 -4.29 -0.89 -9.77
C TYR A 142 -3.15 -0.21 -10.51
N CYS A 143 -3.49 0.61 -11.52
CA CYS A 143 -2.51 1.34 -12.30
C CYS A 143 -2.67 2.84 -12.14
N PHE A 144 -1.54 3.54 -12.09
CA PHE A 144 -1.47 4.99 -12.16
C PHE A 144 -0.20 5.41 -12.89
N HIS A 145 -0.34 6.37 -13.82
CA HIS A 145 0.73 6.94 -14.63
C HIS A 145 1.57 5.87 -15.36
N GLY A 146 0.89 4.85 -15.89
CA GLY A 146 1.51 3.78 -16.67
C GLY A 146 2.23 2.71 -15.84
N GLU A 147 2.18 2.75 -14.51
CA GLU A 147 2.78 1.73 -13.62
C GLU A 147 1.69 0.98 -12.86
N ALA A 148 1.83 -0.33 -12.74
CA ALA A 148 0.97 -1.17 -11.92
C ALA A 148 1.51 -1.30 -10.50
N TYR A 149 0.62 -1.17 -9.51
CA TYR A 149 0.98 -1.17 -8.09
C TYR A 149 0.20 -2.19 -7.29
N PHE A 150 0.89 -2.96 -6.49
CA PHE A 150 0.30 -3.53 -5.29
C PHE A 150 0.18 -2.43 -4.23
N ILE A 151 -1.01 -2.30 -3.63
CA ILE A 151 -1.26 -1.28 -2.62
C ILE A 151 -1.58 -1.94 -1.29
N LEU A 152 -0.94 -1.47 -0.23
CA LEU A 152 -1.25 -1.86 1.14
C LEU A 152 -1.77 -0.64 1.88
N CYS A 153 -2.92 -0.78 2.55
CA CYS A 153 -3.48 0.25 3.43
C CYS A 153 -3.40 -0.18 4.89
N SER A 154 -2.97 0.75 5.74
CA SER A 154 -2.99 0.62 7.20
C SER A 154 -3.75 1.79 7.80
N THR A 155 -4.48 1.57 8.90
CA THR A 155 -5.34 2.58 9.51
C THR A 155 -5.35 2.46 11.04
N PRO A 156 -5.79 3.51 11.76
CA PRO A 156 -5.98 3.45 13.21
C PRO A 156 -7.08 2.48 13.65
N ALA A 157 -8.01 2.13 12.75
CA ALA A 157 -9.15 1.27 13.07
C ALA A 157 -8.81 -0.22 13.15
N HIS A 158 -7.69 -0.67 12.56
CA HIS A 158 -7.25 -2.05 12.70
C HIS A 158 -6.84 -2.36 14.13
N LYS A 159 -7.45 -3.36 14.76
CA LYS A 159 -7.21 -3.76 16.15
C LYS A 159 -6.63 -5.15 16.29
N LEU A 160 -7.06 -6.08 15.42
CA LEU A 160 -6.62 -7.49 15.48
C LEU A 160 -5.41 -7.72 14.58
N ARG A 161 -5.36 -7.06 13.42
CA ARG A 161 -4.23 -7.15 12.48
C ARG A 161 -3.23 -6.04 12.74
N LYS A 162 -2.35 -6.25 13.71
CA LYS A 162 -1.30 -5.29 14.07
C LYS A 162 -0.46 -4.88 12.86
N SER A 163 -0.24 -5.78 11.89
CA SER A 163 0.48 -5.49 10.64
C SER A 163 -0.24 -4.50 9.72
N ARG A 164 -1.51 -4.21 10.00
CA ARG A 164 -2.35 -3.23 9.29
C ARG A 164 -2.74 -2.05 10.19
N HIS A 165 -2.34 -2.08 11.45
CA HIS A 165 -2.53 -0.95 12.35
C HIS A 165 -1.45 0.10 12.14
N PHE A 166 -1.87 1.36 12.02
CA PHE A 166 -0.99 2.50 12.07
C PHE A 166 -1.77 3.73 12.59
N PRO A 167 -1.17 4.64 13.39
CA PRO A 167 -1.91 5.77 14.00
C PRO A 167 -2.44 6.82 13.02
N TYR A 168 -1.99 6.75 11.78
CA TYR A 168 -2.44 7.55 10.64
C TYR A 168 -2.92 6.64 9.51
N VAL A 169 -3.71 7.14 8.58
CA VAL A 169 -3.88 6.41 7.32
C VAL A 169 -2.54 6.39 6.60
N MET A 170 -2.07 5.19 6.29
CA MET A 170 -0.83 4.98 5.56
C MET A 170 -1.09 4.05 4.37
N MET A 171 -0.60 4.43 3.22
CA MET A 171 -0.63 3.57 2.03
C MET A 171 0.78 3.32 1.52
N ALA A 172 1.08 2.06 1.22
CA ALA A 172 2.30 1.67 0.55
C ALA A 172 1.99 1.29 -0.91
N PHE A 173 2.60 1.98 -1.85
CA PHE A 173 2.50 1.70 -3.29
C PHE A 173 3.77 0.99 -3.72
N GLN A 174 3.66 -0.27 -4.05
CA GLN A 174 4.79 -1.09 -4.46
C GLN A 174 4.64 -1.46 -5.93
N PRO A 175 5.59 -1.07 -6.80
CA PRO A 175 5.51 -1.38 -8.22
C PRO A 175 5.52 -2.89 -8.48
N ARG A 176 4.74 -3.35 -9.45
CA ARG A 176 4.61 -4.76 -9.86
C ARG A 176 5.96 -5.46 -10.06
N TRP A 177 6.91 -4.80 -10.71
CA TRP A 177 8.23 -5.39 -11.00
C TRP A 177 9.04 -5.76 -9.74
N VAL A 178 8.72 -5.21 -8.57
CA VAL A 178 9.33 -5.62 -7.30
C VAL A 178 8.85 -7.01 -6.89
N PHE A 179 7.54 -7.28 -7.05
CA PHE A 179 6.96 -8.59 -6.77
C PHE A 179 7.37 -9.66 -7.77
N GLU A 180 7.53 -9.31 -9.04
CA GLU A 180 7.99 -10.23 -10.07
C GLU A 180 9.35 -10.84 -9.73
N LYS A 181 10.24 -10.08 -9.09
CA LYS A 181 11.53 -10.56 -8.59
C LYS A 181 11.42 -11.46 -7.36
N LEU A 182 10.33 -11.32 -6.60
CA LEU A 182 10.07 -12.02 -5.33
C LEU A 182 9.00 -13.10 -5.48
N ASN A 183 8.56 -13.39 -6.71
CA ASN A 183 7.44 -14.28 -6.96
C ASN A 183 7.72 -15.74 -6.52
N GLY A 184 6.63 -16.50 -6.30
CA GLY A 184 6.67 -17.88 -5.81
C GLY A 184 7.22 -18.90 -6.81
N SER A 185 7.56 -18.51 -8.04
CA SER A 185 8.18 -19.41 -9.04
C SER A 185 9.62 -19.75 -8.68
N THR A 186 10.27 -18.95 -7.82
CA THR A 186 11.64 -19.18 -7.37
C THR A 186 11.69 -19.79 -5.97
N LYS A 187 12.71 -20.63 -5.70
CA LYS A 187 12.96 -21.15 -4.35
C LYS A 187 13.17 -20.01 -3.31
N PHE A 188 13.72 -18.90 -3.75
CA PHE A 188 13.93 -17.73 -2.89
C PHE A 188 12.58 -17.06 -2.55
N GLY A 189 11.73 -16.82 -3.53
CA GLY A 189 10.39 -16.23 -3.30
C GLY A 189 9.52 -17.12 -2.41
N GLN A 190 9.56 -18.45 -2.61
CA GLN A 190 8.84 -19.41 -1.74
C GLN A 190 9.30 -19.32 -0.28
N LYS A 191 10.62 -19.32 -0.02
CA LYS A 191 11.17 -19.16 1.34
C LYS A 191 10.79 -17.82 1.95
N MET A 192 10.83 -16.74 1.16
CA MET A 192 10.48 -15.41 1.61
C MET A 192 9.01 -15.35 2.04
N SER A 193 8.10 -15.84 1.24
CA SER A 193 6.68 -15.83 1.57
C SER A 193 6.36 -16.72 2.80
N GLN A 194 6.98 -17.90 2.92
CA GLN A 194 6.85 -18.73 4.12
C GLN A 194 7.31 -17.99 5.38
N LEU A 195 8.43 -17.27 5.29
CA LEU A 195 8.95 -16.47 6.40
C LEU A 195 8.00 -15.33 6.75
N VAL A 196 7.49 -14.59 5.75
CA VAL A 196 6.50 -13.52 5.97
C VAL A 196 5.24 -14.05 6.63
N ARG A 197 4.68 -15.18 6.16
CA ARG A 197 3.49 -15.81 6.77
C ARG A 197 3.72 -16.24 8.21
N LYS A 198 4.88 -16.85 8.51
CA LYS A 198 5.26 -17.21 9.86
C LYS A 198 5.33 -16.00 10.78
N ARG A 199 5.92 -14.91 10.29
CA ARG A 199 6.01 -13.65 11.04
C ARG A 199 4.65 -12.98 11.22
N LEU A 200 3.80 -12.95 10.17
CA LEU A 200 2.44 -12.41 10.25
C LEU A 200 1.63 -13.08 11.36
N LYS A 201 1.64 -14.42 11.41
CA LYS A 201 0.89 -15.15 12.45
C LYS A 201 1.37 -14.82 13.87
N ALA A 202 2.68 -14.59 14.05
CA ALA A 202 3.22 -14.22 15.36
C ALA A 202 2.93 -12.75 15.70
N TYR A 203 2.99 -11.87 14.72
CA TYR A 203 2.86 -10.42 14.89
C TYR A 203 1.41 -9.97 15.09
N ASP A 204 0.47 -10.49 14.27
CA ASP A 204 -0.96 -10.14 14.32
C ASP A 204 -1.69 -10.84 15.45
N GLN A 205 -1.14 -11.95 15.98
CA GLN A 205 -1.80 -12.80 16.99
C GLN A 205 -3.14 -13.39 16.52
N VAL A 206 -3.43 -13.30 15.23
CA VAL A 206 -4.56 -13.93 14.53
C VAL A 206 -4.04 -14.69 13.33
N ASP A 207 -4.88 -15.57 12.78
CA ASP A 207 -4.46 -16.33 11.61
C ASP A 207 -4.26 -15.42 10.37
N VAL A 208 -3.35 -15.85 9.50
CA VAL A 208 -3.07 -15.16 8.25
C VAL A 208 -4.35 -15.10 7.44
N HIS A 209 -4.73 -13.89 7.01
CA HIS A 209 -5.97 -13.69 6.26
C HIS A 209 -5.98 -14.55 4.99
N PRO A 210 -7.06 -15.28 4.69
CA PRO A 210 -7.12 -16.21 3.55
C PRO A 210 -6.94 -15.54 2.19
N SER A 211 -7.22 -14.24 2.07
CA SER A 211 -6.94 -13.47 0.86
C SER A 211 -5.44 -13.23 0.62
N LEU A 212 -4.57 -13.42 1.62
CA LEU A 212 -3.12 -13.28 1.44
C LEU A 212 -2.58 -14.54 0.73
N LYS A 213 -2.78 -14.61 -0.57
CA LYS A 213 -2.28 -15.67 -1.44
C LYS A 213 -0.92 -15.29 -2.05
N TRP A 214 -0.40 -16.15 -2.91
CA TRP A 214 0.85 -15.91 -3.60
C TRP A 214 0.64 -14.93 -4.75
N TYR A 215 1.60 -14.05 -4.95
CA TYR A 215 1.65 -13.23 -6.15
C TYR A 215 1.77 -14.12 -7.40
N GLY A 216 0.89 -13.88 -8.39
CA GLY A 216 0.83 -14.68 -9.62
C GLY A 216 0.07 -16.00 -9.49
N ASP A 217 -0.58 -16.30 -8.37
CA ASP A 217 -1.49 -17.46 -8.25
C ASP A 217 -2.79 -17.17 -9.03
N PRO A 218 -3.19 -18.03 -9.99
CA PRO A 218 -4.42 -17.81 -10.77
C PRO A 218 -5.72 -17.74 -9.94
N THR A 219 -5.70 -18.21 -8.69
CA THR A 219 -6.84 -18.13 -7.77
C THR A 219 -6.80 -16.89 -6.88
N ASN A 220 -5.76 -16.07 -7.02
CA ASN A 220 -5.57 -14.84 -6.27
C ASN A 220 -6.19 -13.65 -7.02
N HIS A 221 -6.66 -12.68 -6.26
CA HIS A 221 -7.05 -11.36 -6.76
C HIS A 221 -6.36 -10.34 -5.87
N GLU A 222 -5.34 -9.67 -6.38
CA GLU A 222 -4.46 -8.78 -5.61
C GLU A 222 -5.25 -7.67 -4.90
N TRP A 223 -6.31 -7.14 -5.51
CA TRP A 223 -7.13 -6.10 -4.93
C TRP A 223 -7.76 -6.49 -3.57
N LYS A 224 -8.01 -7.80 -3.33
CA LYS A 224 -8.55 -8.28 -2.04
C LYS A 224 -7.55 -8.14 -0.90
N GLN A 225 -6.28 -7.94 -1.22
CA GLN A 225 -5.20 -7.79 -0.26
C GLN A 225 -4.88 -6.32 0.05
N TYR A 226 -5.38 -5.38 -0.77
CA TYR A 226 -5.05 -3.97 -0.62
C TYR A 226 -5.59 -3.40 0.70
N PHE A 227 -6.84 -3.70 1.00
CA PHE A 227 -7.45 -3.39 2.28
C PHE A 227 -7.96 -4.67 2.92
N LEU A 228 -7.27 -5.11 3.98
CA LEU A 228 -7.69 -6.28 4.76
C LEU A 228 -8.45 -5.80 6.00
N SER A 229 -9.68 -6.24 6.14
CA SER A 229 -10.45 -6.05 7.37
C SER A 229 -9.89 -6.90 8.53
N ASP A 230 -10.35 -6.60 9.74
CA ASP A 230 -9.96 -7.35 10.94
C ASP A 230 -10.66 -8.72 11.04
N ASP A 231 -11.74 -8.93 10.29
CA ASP A 231 -12.43 -10.22 10.25
C ASP A 231 -11.54 -11.29 9.58
N GLU A 232 -11.87 -12.56 9.85
CA GLU A 232 -11.17 -13.71 9.27
C GLU A 232 -11.86 -14.21 7.99
N ALA A 233 -12.93 -13.55 7.58
CA ALA A 233 -13.73 -13.97 6.45
C ALA A 233 -13.10 -13.55 5.12
N GLU A 234 -12.76 -14.51 4.27
CA GLU A 234 -12.41 -14.20 2.88
C GLU A 234 -13.62 -13.58 2.18
N LYS A 235 -13.42 -12.42 1.55
CA LYS A 235 -14.45 -11.88 0.66
C LYS A 235 -14.81 -12.96 -0.37
N PRO A 236 -16.11 -13.31 -0.53
CA PRO A 236 -16.53 -14.40 -1.41
C PRO A 236 -15.96 -14.21 -2.82
N ALA A 237 -15.78 -15.31 -3.56
CA ALA A 237 -15.28 -15.26 -4.93
C ALA A 237 -16.17 -14.37 -5.84
N SER A 238 -17.47 -14.28 -5.53
CA SER A 238 -18.43 -13.40 -6.20
C SER A 238 -18.38 -11.94 -5.75
N ALA A 239 -17.55 -11.58 -4.75
CA ALA A 239 -17.42 -10.20 -4.31
C ALA A 239 -16.90 -9.35 -5.47
N LYS A 240 -17.59 -8.25 -5.73
CA LYS A 240 -17.18 -7.29 -6.76
C LYS A 240 -16.11 -6.39 -6.17
N CYS A 241 -15.04 -6.15 -6.94
CA CYS A 241 -14.06 -5.15 -6.60
C CYS A 241 -14.76 -3.79 -6.43
N PRO A 242 -14.50 -3.06 -5.33
CA PRO A 242 -15.06 -1.72 -5.14
C PRO A 242 -14.55 -0.70 -6.17
N PHE A 243 -13.42 -0.96 -6.82
CA PHE A 243 -12.91 -0.12 -7.89
C PHE A 243 -13.77 -0.28 -9.15
N THR A 244 -14.49 0.78 -9.50
CA THR A 244 -15.49 0.73 -10.59
C THR A 244 -15.17 1.67 -11.75
N ALA A 245 -14.08 2.42 -11.67
CA ALA A 245 -13.72 3.45 -12.65
C ALA A 245 -13.58 2.90 -14.08
N LEU A 246 -13.15 1.64 -14.24
CA LEU A 246 -12.94 1.00 -15.55
C LEU A 246 -14.22 0.40 -16.18
N LYS A 247 -15.36 0.38 -15.47
CA LYS A 247 -16.59 -0.26 -15.97
C LYS A 247 -17.07 0.30 -17.32
N ASN A 248 -16.82 1.57 -17.57
CA ASN A 248 -17.21 2.19 -18.84
C ASN A 248 -16.26 1.82 -19.98
N MET A 249 -15.01 1.45 -19.69
CA MET A 249 -14.04 0.99 -20.68
C MET A 249 -14.28 -0.47 -21.11
N MET A 250 -14.85 -1.29 -20.23
CA MET A 250 -15.18 -2.70 -20.52
C MET A 250 -16.45 -2.85 -21.37
N LYS A 251 -17.21 -1.78 -21.61
CA LYS A 251 -18.46 -1.80 -22.40
C LYS A 251 -18.25 -1.38 -23.85
N LEU A 252 -17.03 -1.04 -24.23
CA LEU A 252 -16.62 -0.71 -25.60
C LEU A 252 -15.95 -1.91 -26.27
#